data_10260c2b6db1baa06bdb14105dd163f0
#
_entry.id   10260c2b6db1baa06bdb14105dd163f0
#
_cell.length_a   1.000
_cell.length_b   1.000
_cell.length_c   1.000
_cell.angle_alpha   90.00
_cell.angle_beta   90.00
_cell.angle_gamma   90.00
#
_symmetry.space_group_name_H-M   'P 1'
#
loop_
_entity.id
_entity.type
_entity.pdbx_description
1 polymer ?
#
loop_
_entity_poly.entity_id
_entity_poly.type
_entity_poly.pdbx_seq_one_letter_code
_entity_poly.pdbx_strand_id
1 'polypeptide(L)'
;MARCYSGAMARMKPLPTVWIVSDARNDASIERALARLPRGSGMIVRHYHLAKADRRQRFDRLKRLAWARGHLVALAGDARMARRWGADAAYGSPATLAGGPAVPRLVAIHSLREMRRAARADAVLLSPAFPTRSHPGKAILGPLRFRLIAARSQVPVIALGGMDGHAAKRLKWPRWAAIDAFLR
;
A
#
# COMPACT_ATOMS: atom_id res chain seq x y z
N MET A 1 -13.45 0.54 -28.41
CA MET A 1 -14.50 0.14 -27.42
C MET A 1 -13.99 0.45 -26.01
N ALA A 2 -14.48 1.54 -25.42
CA ALA A 2 -14.14 1.94 -24.06
C ALA A 2 -14.89 1.02 -23.08
N ARG A 3 -14.16 0.22 -22.30
CA ARG A 3 -14.76 -0.58 -21.22
C ARG A 3 -15.17 0.36 -20.09
N CYS A 4 -16.46 0.44 -19.82
CA CYS A 4 -17.02 1.11 -18.66
C CYS A 4 -16.51 0.47 -17.36
N TYR A 5 -15.59 1.14 -16.67
CA TYR A 5 -15.13 0.82 -15.32
C TYR A 5 -16.02 1.49 -14.25
N SER A 6 -17.33 1.49 -14.43
CA SER A 6 -18.23 2.34 -13.64
C SER A 6 -18.82 1.71 -12.37
N GLY A 7 -18.47 0.46 -12.00
CA GLY A 7 -19.17 -0.22 -10.89
C GLY A 7 -18.49 -0.22 -9.52
N ALA A 8 -17.16 -0.19 -9.43
CA ALA A 8 -16.44 -0.34 -8.17
C ALA A 8 -15.80 0.96 -7.65
N MET A 9 -15.55 1.93 -8.51
CA MET A 9 -14.93 3.24 -8.15
C MET A 9 -15.87 4.17 -7.38
N ALA A 10 -17.18 3.98 -7.44
CA ALA A 10 -18.17 4.86 -6.80
C ALA A 10 -18.16 4.82 -5.26
N ARG A 11 -17.36 3.96 -4.62
CA ARG A 11 -17.28 3.80 -3.16
C ARG A 11 -15.88 3.98 -2.57
N MET A 12 -14.85 4.19 -3.35
CA MET A 12 -13.53 4.49 -2.79
C MET A 12 -13.46 5.95 -2.35
N LYS A 13 -13.18 6.16 -1.06
CA LYS A 13 -12.63 7.44 -0.59
C LYS A 13 -11.45 7.82 -1.47
N PRO A 14 -11.15 9.12 -1.68
CA PRO A 14 -9.98 9.54 -2.45
C PRO A 14 -8.74 8.78 -2.00
N LEU A 15 -7.96 8.27 -2.97
CA LEU A 15 -6.77 7.48 -2.66
C LEU A 15 -5.79 8.33 -1.83
N PRO A 16 -5.43 7.92 -0.61
CA PRO A 16 -4.53 8.66 0.26
C PRO A 16 -3.18 8.99 -0.39
N THR A 17 -2.63 10.14 -0.04
CA THR A 17 -1.28 10.55 -0.48
C THR A 17 -0.19 9.92 0.37
N VAL A 18 -0.45 9.68 1.65
CA VAL A 18 0.51 9.14 2.63
C VAL A 18 0.01 7.82 3.18
N TRP A 19 0.88 6.82 3.21
CA TRP A 19 0.57 5.49 3.69
C TRP A 19 1.60 4.99 4.71
N ILE A 20 1.12 4.40 5.80
CA ILE A 20 1.97 3.60 6.71
C ILE A 20 1.82 2.11 6.37
N VAL A 21 2.94 1.41 6.37
CA VAL A 21 2.96 -0.06 6.14
C VAL A 21 3.39 -0.74 7.43
N SER A 22 2.59 -1.66 7.96
CA SER A 22 2.95 -2.40 9.17
C SER A 22 4.02 -3.46 8.90
N ASP A 23 4.89 -3.62 9.88
CA ASP A 23 6.02 -4.56 9.86
C ASP A 23 6.35 -4.95 11.30
N ALA A 24 7.07 -6.07 11.53
CA ALA A 24 7.53 -6.44 12.87
C ALA A 24 8.31 -5.33 13.57
N ARG A 25 9.08 -4.55 12.80
CA ARG A 25 9.93 -3.46 13.32
C ARG A 25 9.14 -2.27 13.89
N ASN A 26 7.91 -2.06 13.42
CA ASN A 26 7.10 -0.91 13.84
C ASN A 26 5.86 -1.30 14.64
N ASP A 27 5.64 -2.58 14.92
CA ASP A 27 4.41 -3.06 15.55
C ASP A 27 4.15 -2.42 16.92
N ALA A 28 5.17 -2.28 17.75
CA ALA A 28 5.05 -1.67 19.08
C ALA A 28 4.69 -0.16 19.05
N SER A 29 4.98 0.53 17.94
CA SER A 29 4.79 1.99 17.82
C SER A 29 3.74 2.40 16.79
N ILE A 30 3.18 1.46 16.03
CA ILE A 30 2.31 1.75 14.89
C ILE A 30 1.03 2.49 15.29
N GLU A 31 0.50 2.24 16.49
CA GLU A 31 -0.69 2.94 16.98
C GLU A 31 -0.42 4.43 17.21
N ARG A 32 0.75 4.76 17.79
CA ARG A 32 1.20 6.14 17.92
C ARG A 32 1.46 6.80 16.57
N ALA A 33 2.05 6.05 15.64
CA ALA A 33 2.27 6.52 14.28
C ALA A 33 0.94 6.83 13.56
N LEU A 34 -0.07 5.96 13.68
CA LEU A 34 -1.41 6.20 13.14
C LEU A 34 -2.04 7.49 13.70
N ALA A 35 -1.86 7.75 15.00
CA ALA A 35 -2.39 8.97 15.61
C ALA A 35 -1.73 10.26 15.10
N ARG A 36 -0.50 10.18 14.61
CA ARG A 36 0.26 11.33 14.06
C ARG A 36 0.08 11.54 12.55
N LEU A 37 -0.39 10.54 11.83
CA LEU A 37 -0.65 10.68 10.40
C LEU A 37 -1.72 11.74 10.12
N PRO A 38 -1.61 12.46 9.01
CA PRO A 38 -2.69 13.32 8.53
C PRO A 38 -3.99 12.52 8.43
N ARG A 39 -5.13 13.12 8.81
CA ARG A 39 -6.44 12.47 8.65
C ARG A 39 -6.67 12.08 7.19
N GLY A 40 -7.31 10.94 6.96
CA GLY A 40 -7.53 10.43 5.62
C GLY A 40 -6.30 9.77 4.97
N SER A 41 -5.23 9.49 5.73
CA SER A 41 -4.09 8.70 5.26
C SER A 41 -4.47 7.25 5.01
N GLY A 42 -3.54 6.46 4.49
CA GLY A 42 -3.72 5.02 4.29
C GLY A 42 -2.86 4.17 5.24
N MET A 43 -3.34 2.97 5.52
CA MET A 43 -2.60 1.95 6.24
C MET A 43 -2.61 0.62 5.48
N ILE A 44 -1.45 -0.02 5.37
CA ILE A 44 -1.32 -1.38 4.85
C ILE A 44 -0.94 -2.30 6.00
N VAL A 45 -1.83 -3.22 6.38
CA VAL A 45 -1.59 -4.20 7.45
C VAL A 45 -0.95 -5.45 6.88
N ARG A 46 0.32 -5.68 7.18
CA ARG A 46 1.08 -6.86 6.76
C ARG A 46 1.18 -7.89 7.87
N HIS A 47 1.85 -7.58 8.97
CA HIS A 47 2.05 -8.44 10.16
C HIS A 47 2.25 -9.93 9.85
N TYR A 48 3.13 -10.23 8.87
CA TYR A 48 3.40 -11.60 8.44
C TYR A 48 4.09 -12.46 9.52
N HIS A 49 4.68 -11.80 10.51
CA HIS A 49 5.34 -12.46 11.65
C HIS A 49 4.36 -13.02 12.69
N LEU A 50 3.09 -12.64 12.63
CA LEU A 50 2.06 -13.11 13.56
C LEU A 50 1.35 -14.36 13.02
N ALA A 51 0.97 -15.27 13.92
CA ALA A 51 0.06 -16.35 13.63
C ALA A 51 -1.30 -15.80 13.14
N LYS A 52 -2.06 -16.61 12.39
CA LYS A 52 -3.29 -16.14 11.73
C LYS A 52 -4.32 -15.54 12.69
N ALA A 53 -4.50 -16.14 13.87
CA ALA A 53 -5.45 -15.65 14.89
C ALA A 53 -4.98 -14.28 15.44
N ASP A 54 -3.73 -14.18 15.86
CA ASP A 54 -3.14 -12.95 16.41
C ASP A 54 -3.11 -11.84 15.36
N ARG A 55 -2.77 -12.18 14.13
CA ARG A 55 -2.82 -11.26 13.00
C ARG A 55 -4.22 -10.73 12.76
N ARG A 56 -5.25 -11.57 12.91
CA ARG A 56 -6.65 -11.14 12.80
C ARG A 56 -7.01 -10.17 13.92
N GLN A 57 -6.71 -10.50 15.16
CA GLN A 57 -6.98 -9.64 16.31
C GLN A 57 -6.25 -8.30 16.18
N ARG A 58 -4.96 -8.34 15.79
CA ARG A 58 -4.16 -7.14 15.56
C ARG A 58 -4.72 -6.26 14.44
N PHE A 59 -5.14 -6.88 13.34
CA PHE A 59 -5.82 -6.19 12.25
C PHE A 59 -7.08 -5.48 12.71
N ASP A 60 -7.97 -6.15 13.45
CA ASP A 60 -9.22 -5.56 13.89
C ASP A 60 -9.01 -4.38 14.84
N ARG A 61 -8.00 -4.45 15.72
CA ARG A 61 -7.61 -3.34 16.58
C ARG A 61 -7.11 -2.14 15.78
N LEU A 62 -6.15 -2.36 14.88
CA LEU A 62 -5.56 -1.31 14.05
C LEU A 62 -6.59 -0.69 13.09
N LYS A 63 -7.48 -1.50 12.54
CA LYS A 63 -8.57 -1.03 11.69
C LYS A 63 -9.49 -0.05 12.42
N ARG A 64 -9.91 -0.36 13.66
CA ARG A 64 -10.74 0.56 14.46
C ARG A 64 -10.05 1.90 14.69
N LEU A 65 -8.78 1.88 15.07
CA LEU A 65 -7.99 3.11 15.30
C LEU A 65 -7.81 3.93 14.01
N ALA A 66 -7.53 3.26 12.91
CA ALA A 66 -7.36 3.89 11.61
C ALA A 66 -8.68 4.53 11.13
N TRP A 67 -9.79 3.80 11.22
CA TRP A 67 -11.10 4.29 10.79
C TRP A 67 -11.60 5.49 11.61
N ALA A 68 -11.33 5.53 12.93
CA ALA A 68 -11.65 6.68 13.79
C ALA A 68 -10.98 7.99 13.32
N ARG A 69 -9.91 7.89 12.52
CA ARG A 69 -9.20 9.02 11.91
C ARG A 69 -9.50 9.18 10.40
N GLY A 70 -10.43 8.40 9.89
CA GLY A 70 -10.80 8.42 8.47
C GLY A 70 -9.76 7.77 7.54
N HIS A 71 -8.80 7.01 8.08
CA HIS A 71 -7.80 6.32 7.27
C HIS A 71 -8.42 5.17 6.49
N LEU A 72 -7.86 4.91 5.30
CA LEU A 72 -8.16 3.74 4.49
C LEU A 72 -7.25 2.58 4.92
N VAL A 73 -7.83 1.39 5.12
CA VAL A 73 -7.09 0.21 5.60
C VAL A 73 -7.06 -0.89 4.55
N ALA A 74 -5.86 -1.18 4.05
CA ALA A 74 -5.61 -2.30 3.16
C ALA A 74 -5.03 -3.50 3.94
N LEU A 75 -5.50 -4.71 3.64
CA LEU A 75 -4.98 -5.95 4.22
C LEU A 75 -4.05 -6.64 3.22
N ALA A 76 -2.86 -7.00 3.67
CA ALA A 76 -1.96 -7.83 2.89
C ALA A 76 -2.48 -9.27 2.82
N GLY A 77 -2.78 -9.73 1.61
CA GLY A 77 -3.37 -11.01 1.31
C GLY A 77 -4.24 -10.94 0.06
N ASP A 78 -4.96 -12.03 -0.22
CA ASP A 78 -5.86 -12.08 -1.36
C ASP A 78 -7.16 -11.27 -1.14
N ALA A 79 -7.89 -11.05 -2.22
CA ALA A 79 -9.14 -10.30 -2.21
C ALA A 79 -10.24 -10.95 -1.34
N ARG A 80 -10.24 -12.28 -1.21
CA ARG A 80 -11.21 -13.02 -0.38
C ARG A 80 -10.94 -12.77 1.10
N MET A 81 -9.67 -12.80 1.51
CA MET A 81 -9.27 -12.50 2.88
C MET A 81 -9.56 -11.04 3.24
N ALA A 82 -9.23 -10.11 2.37
CA ALA A 82 -9.51 -8.69 2.59
C ALA A 82 -11.01 -8.44 2.79
N ARG A 83 -11.86 -9.01 1.93
CA ARG A 83 -13.32 -8.93 2.06
C ARG A 83 -13.81 -9.57 3.36
N ARG A 84 -13.34 -10.77 3.70
CA ARG A 84 -13.75 -11.50 4.92
C ARG A 84 -13.36 -10.75 6.20
N TRP A 85 -12.22 -10.07 6.19
CA TRP A 85 -11.76 -9.29 7.33
C TRP A 85 -12.33 -7.86 7.35
N GLY A 86 -13.06 -7.46 6.33
CA GLY A 86 -13.68 -6.15 6.23
C GLY A 86 -12.64 -5.03 6.06
N ALA A 87 -11.60 -5.30 5.27
CA ALA A 87 -10.64 -4.27 4.85
C ALA A 87 -11.23 -3.43 3.73
N ASP A 88 -10.79 -2.17 3.62
CA ASP A 88 -11.20 -1.27 2.53
C ASP A 88 -10.55 -1.67 1.19
N ALA A 89 -9.37 -2.32 1.25
CA ALA A 89 -8.64 -2.79 0.07
C ALA A 89 -7.82 -4.06 0.37
N ALA A 90 -7.47 -4.81 -0.67
CA ALA A 90 -6.48 -5.87 -0.62
C ALA A 90 -5.11 -5.35 -1.09
N TYR A 91 -4.02 -5.82 -0.48
CA TYR A 91 -2.65 -5.52 -0.88
C TYR A 91 -1.86 -6.80 -1.14
N GLY A 92 -1.18 -6.89 -2.27
CA GLY A 92 -0.40 -8.07 -2.61
C GLY A 92 0.32 -7.97 -3.94
N SER A 93 0.95 -9.08 -4.35
CA SER A 93 1.57 -9.21 -5.68
C SER A 93 0.51 -9.29 -6.79
N PRO A 94 0.88 -9.08 -8.07
CA PRO A 94 -0.04 -9.31 -9.19
C PRO A 94 -0.67 -10.69 -9.18
N ALA A 95 0.09 -11.74 -8.83
CA ALA A 95 -0.41 -13.10 -8.75
C ALA A 95 -1.43 -13.30 -7.62
N THR A 96 -1.13 -12.76 -6.43
CA THR A 96 -2.03 -12.83 -5.27
C THR A 96 -3.38 -12.15 -5.52
N LEU A 97 -3.38 -11.08 -6.30
CA LEU A 97 -4.56 -10.25 -6.56
C LEU A 97 -5.17 -10.45 -7.95
N ALA A 98 -4.74 -11.48 -8.69
CA ALA A 98 -5.26 -11.77 -10.02
C ALA A 98 -6.75 -12.13 -10.04
N GLY A 99 -7.25 -12.75 -8.97
CA GLY A 99 -8.61 -13.25 -8.86
C GLY A 99 -9.35 -12.78 -7.59
N GLY A 100 -10.52 -13.38 -7.37
CA GLY A 100 -11.33 -13.15 -6.18
C GLY A 100 -12.41 -12.07 -6.35
N PRO A 101 -13.15 -11.76 -5.26
CA PRO A 101 -14.28 -10.85 -5.28
C PRO A 101 -13.87 -9.41 -5.62
N ALA A 102 -14.86 -8.59 -5.95
CA ALA A 102 -14.68 -7.16 -6.14
C ALA A 102 -14.31 -6.49 -4.81
N VAL A 103 -13.03 -6.16 -4.67
CA VAL A 103 -12.43 -5.40 -3.57
C VAL A 103 -11.34 -4.54 -4.20
N PRO A 104 -11.17 -3.28 -3.81
CA PRO A 104 -10.07 -2.44 -4.27
C PRO A 104 -8.71 -3.13 -4.08
N ARG A 105 -7.82 -3.05 -5.08
CA ARG A 105 -6.53 -3.75 -5.12
C ARG A 105 -5.37 -2.79 -5.20
N LEU A 106 -4.53 -2.84 -4.19
CA LEU A 106 -3.24 -2.16 -4.15
C LEU A 106 -2.15 -3.17 -4.50
N VAL A 107 -1.64 -3.12 -5.72
CA VAL A 107 -0.73 -4.15 -6.24
C VAL A 107 0.72 -3.71 -6.08
N ALA A 108 1.52 -4.52 -5.36
CA ALA A 108 2.96 -4.32 -5.23
C ALA A 108 3.68 -4.74 -6.51
N ILE A 109 4.50 -3.86 -7.06
CA ILE A 109 5.28 -4.08 -8.28
C ILE A 109 6.70 -3.55 -8.15
N HIS A 110 7.64 -4.19 -8.90
CA HIS A 110 9.06 -3.86 -8.88
C HIS A 110 9.61 -3.59 -10.29
N SER A 111 8.81 -3.80 -11.31
CA SER A 111 9.21 -3.69 -12.70
C SER A 111 8.05 -3.39 -13.63
N LEU A 112 8.37 -2.95 -14.85
CA LEU A 112 7.39 -2.76 -15.92
C LEU A 112 6.70 -4.09 -16.31
N ARG A 113 7.41 -5.23 -16.21
CA ARG A 113 6.85 -6.55 -16.46
C ARG A 113 5.74 -6.90 -15.45
N GLU A 114 5.96 -6.59 -14.18
CA GLU A 114 4.94 -6.81 -13.13
C GLU A 114 3.77 -5.83 -13.26
N MET A 115 4.02 -4.59 -13.68
CA MET A 115 2.96 -3.62 -13.95
C MET A 115 1.99 -4.13 -15.03
N ARG A 116 2.49 -4.74 -16.10
CA ARG A 116 1.63 -5.34 -17.15
C ARG A 116 0.73 -6.46 -16.62
N ARG A 117 1.15 -7.13 -15.54
CA ARG A 117 0.38 -8.21 -14.88
C ARG A 117 -0.61 -7.68 -13.84
N ALA A 118 -0.56 -6.40 -13.51
CA ALA A 118 -1.43 -5.75 -12.52
C ALA A 118 -2.75 -5.25 -13.14
N ALA A 119 -3.35 -6.01 -14.06
CA ALA A 119 -4.51 -5.59 -14.86
C ALA A 119 -5.78 -5.25 -14.05
N ARG A 120 -5.86 -5.70 -12.80
CA ARG A 120 -6.98 -5.45 -11.88
C ARG A 120 -6.63 -4.47 -10.76
N ALA A 121 -5.50 -3.77 -10.87
CA ALA A 121 -5.09 -2.81 -9.85
C ALA A 121 -5.97 -1.55 -9.88
N ASP A 122 -6.35 -1.07 -8.71
CA ASP A 122 -6.91 0.26 -8.51
C ASP A 122 -5.81 1.29 -8.19
N ALA A 123 -4.68 0.80 -7.65
CA ALA A 123 -3.42 1.52 -7.54
C ALA A 123 -2.25 0.53 -7.48
N VAL A 124 -1.05 0.98 -7.83
CA VAL A 124 0.16 0.19 -7.73
C VAL A 124 1.14 0.80 -6.73
N LEU A 125 1.82 -0.05 -5.96
CA LEU A 125 2.95 0.35 -5.12
C LEU A 125 4.25 -0.03 -5.84
N LEU A 126 4.93 0.96 -6.38
CA LEU A 126 6.19 0.75 -7.12
C LEU A 126 7.39 0.88 -6.17
N SER A 127 8.19 -0.16 -6.08
CA SER A 127 9.33 -0.26 -5.15
C SER A 127 10.51 -1.06 -5.71
N PRO A 128 11.72 -0.91 -5.13
CA PRO A 128 12.09 0.12 -4.16
C PRO A 128 12.52 1.43 -4.85
N ALA A 129 11.94 2.55 -4.43
CA ALA A 129 12.30 3.86 -5.00
C ALA A 129 13.73 4.28 -4.60
N PHE A 130 14.09 4.07 -3.32
CA PHE A 130 15.40 4.37 -2.72
C PHE A 130 15.90 3.18 -1.88
N PRO A 131 17.18 3.21 -1.41
CA PRO A 131 17.71 2.20 -0.50
C PRO A 131 16.81 2.00 0.72
N THR A 132 16.58 0.75 1.10
CA THR A 132 15.62 0.42 2.16
C THR A 132 16.15 -0.69 3.08
N ARG A 133 15.91 -0.56 4.38
CA ARG A 133 16.25 -1.57 5.37
C ARG A 133 15.48 -2.89 5.21
N SER A 134 14.34 -2.86 4.53
CA SER A 134 13.54 -4.08 4.28
C SER A 134 14.20 -5.04 3.29
N HIS A 135 15.06 -4.54 2.42
CA HIS A 135 15.79 -5.33 1.41
C HIS A 135 17.18 -4.75 1.21
N PRO A 136 18.10 -4.91 2.19
CA PRO A 136 19.46 -4.41 2.07
C PRO A 136 20.15 -4.98 0.82
N GLY A 137 20.90 -4.15 0.11
CA GLY A 137 21.67 -4.57 -1.07
C GLY A 137 20.88 -4.86 -2.35
N LYS A 138 19.54 -4.82 -2.33
CA LYS A 138 18.76 -4.98 -3.57
C LYS A 138 18.86 -3.73 -4.45
N ALA A 139 18.87 -3.97 -5.76
CA ALA A 139 18.86 -2.90 -6.76
C ALA A 139 17.65 -1.98 -6.56
N ILE A 140 17.89 -0.68 -6.55
CA ILE A 140 16.89 0.37 -6.44
C ILE A 140 16.53 0.92 -7.81
N LEU A 141 15.35 1.53 -7.92
CA LEU A 141 14.94 2.19 -9.15
C LEU A 141 15.62 3.56 -9.31
N GLY A 142 15.75 4.30 -8.24
CA GLY A 142 16.14 5.69 -8.27
C GLY A 142 15.07 6.59 -8.93
N PRO A 143 15.22 7.93 -8.84
CA PRO A 143 14.17 8.84 -9.30
C PRO A 143 13.83 8.73 -10.79
N LEU A 144 14.84 8.60 -11.65
CA LEU A 144 14.62 8.57 -13.10
C LEU A 144 13.86 7.31 -13.52
N ARG A 145 14.37 6.13 -13.15
CA ARG A 145 13.77 4.85 -13.53
C ARG A 145 12.38 4.68 -12.89
N PHE A 146 12.23 5.12 -11.64
CA PHE A 146 10.92 5.14 -10.99
C PHE A 146 9.91 5.91 -11.83
N ARG A 147 10.23 7.14 -12.26
CA ARG A 147 9.32 7.99 -13.04
C ARG A 147 9.02 7.42 -14.42
N LEU A 148 10.02 6.85 -15.09
CA LEU A 148 9.81 6.19 -16.40
C LEU A 148 8.85 5.01 -16.31
N ILE A 149 8.96 4.20 -15.26
CA ILE A 149 8.04 3.08 -15.02
C ILE A 149 6.65 3.61 -14.62
N ALA A 150 6.61 4.56 -13.69
CA ALA A 150 5.35 5.13 -13.20
C ALA A 150 4.53 5.80 -14.31
N ALA A 151 5.19 6.45 -15.28
CA ALA A 151 4.53 7.07 -16.43
C ALA A 151 3.80 6.06 -17.36
N ARG A 152 4.10 4.78 -17.23
CA ARG A 152 3.42 3.70 -17.98
C ARG A 152 2.20 3.13 -17.25
N SER A 153 1.91 3.60 -16.05
CA SER A 153 0.78 3.13 -15.26
C SER A 153 -0.51 3.81 -15.72
N GLN A 154 -1.58 3.02 -15.85
CA GLN A 154 -2.94 3.50 -16.12
C GLN A 154 -3.71 3.80 -14.81
N VAL A 155 -3.11 3.51 -13.66
CA VAL A 155 -3.69 3.71 -12.33
C VAL A 155 -2.73 4.50 -11.45
N PRO A 156 -3.20 5.12 -10.36
CA PRO A 156 -2.33 5.85 -9.45
C PRO A 156 -1.15 5.03 -8.95
N VAL A 157 0.04 5.64 -8.91
CA VAL A 157 1.26 5.01 -8.41
C VAL A 157 1.61 5.59 -7.03
N ILE A 158 1.87 4.70 -6.08
CA ILE A 158 2.36 5.00 -4.74
C ILE A 158 3.83 4.58 -4.67
N ALA A 159 4.73 5.50 -4.33
CA ALA A 159 6.15 5.18 -4.17
C ALA A 159 6.39 4.44 -2.86
N LEU A 160 7.16 3.35 -2.89
CA LEU A 160 7.53 2.57 -1.71
C LEU A 160 9.02 2.21 -1.74
N GLY A 161 9.60 1.96 -0.56
CA GLY A 161 11.01 1.62 -0.37
C GLY A 161 11.89 2.84 -0.20
N GLY A 162 12.45 3.00 1.01
CA GLY A 162 13.28 4.13 1.40
C GLY A 162 12.56 5.48 1.35
N MET A 163 11.24 5.48 1.51
CA MET A 163 10.40 6.68 1.46
C MET A 163 10.22 7.29 2.84
N ASP A 164 10.30 8.61 2.86
CA ASP A 164 9.88 9.54 3.91
C ASP A 164 9.49 10.87 3.26
N GLY A 165 9.20 11.90 4.04
CA GLY A 165 8.83 13.21 3.52
C GLY A 165 9.92 13.89 2.68
N HIS A 166 11.20 13.69 3.02
CA HIS A 166 12.33 14.21 2.23
C HIS A 166 12.51 13.45 0.91
N ALA A 167 12.43 12.12 0.96
CA ALA A 167 12.49 11.26 -0.22
C ALA A 167 11.34 11.57 -1.19
N ALA A 168 10.13 11.81 -0.68
CA ALA A 168 8.98 12.19 -1.49
C ALA A 168 9.20 13.52 -2.23
N LYS A 169 9.76 14.53 -1.54
CA LYS A 169 10.14 15.81 -2.14
C LYS A 169 11.22 15.63 -3.22
N ARG A 170 12.29 14.86 -2.93
CA ARG A 170 13.36 14.53 -3.90
C ARG A 170 12.84 13.78 -5.12
N LEU A 171 11.92 12.83 -4.91
CA LEU A 171 11.29 12.08 -5.98
C LEU A 171 10.31 12.94 -6.79
N LYS A 172 9.84 14.07 -6.20
CA LYS A 172 8.76 14.92 -6.71
C LYS A 172 7.53 14.05 -7.04
N TRP A 173 7.13 13.21 -6.07
CA TRP A 173 6.02 12.28 -6.23
C TRP A 173 4.99 12.44 -5.12
N PRO A 174 3.69 12.62 -5.46
CA PRO A 174 2.71 13.04 -4.47
C PRO A 174 2.23 11.92 -3.54
N ARG A 175 2.34 10.64 -3.97
CA ARG A 175 1.82 9.50 -3.20
C ARG A 175 2.95 8.58 -2.80
N TRP A 176 3.07 8.30 -1.50
CA TRP A 176 4.14 7.46 -0.99
C TRP A 176 3.73 6.65 0.23
N ALA A 177 4.42 5.54 0.45
CA ALA A 177 4.24 4.63 1.57
C ALA A 177 5.57 4.37 2.28
N ALA A 178 5.53 4.24 3.60
CA ALA A 178 6.72 3.95 4.40
C ALA A 178 6.42 3.01 5.57
N ILE A 179 7.46 2.30 6.03
CA ILE A 179 7.42 1.48 7.25
C ILE A 179 7.91 2.31 8.43
N ASP A 180 9.06 2.96 8.29
CA ASP A 180 9.82 3.54 9.39
C ASP A 180 9.67 5.07 9.52
N ALA A 181 9.11 5.75 8.53
CA ALA A 181 9.10 7.22 8.47
C ALA A 181 8.31 7.93 9.58
N PHE A 182 7.43 7.21 10.26
CA PHE A 182 6.51 7.77 11.26
C PHE A 182 6.82 7.31 12.69
N LEU A 183 7.98 6.70 12.91
CA LEU A 183 8.34 6.07 14.19
C LEU A 183 9.01 7.05 15.20
N ARG A 184 9.33 8.26 14.76
CA ARG A 184 9.99 9.30 15.57
C ARG A 184 8.99 10.20 16.26
#